data_c047cd4fb0b0776b95956019957be834
#
_entry.id   c047cd4fb0b0776b95956019957be834
#
_cell.length_a   1.000
_cell.length_b   1.000
_cell.length_c   1.000
_cell.angle_alpha   90.00
_cell.angle_beta   90.00
_cell.angle_gamma   90.00
#
_symmetry.space_group_name_H-M   'P 1'
#
loop_
_entity.id
_entity.type
_entity.pdbx_description
1 polymer ?
#
loop_
_entity_poly.entity_id
_entity_poly.type
_entity_poly.pdbx_seq_one_letter_code
_entity_poly.pdbx_strand_id
1 'polypeptide(L)'
;MNDEQRHQEWIAQRKAEEAKRRERAAECLKDHEYTVLADTDQLKAWRCKAPRTTCYAFDILITRFGIATVGDIDGLTFNVGLSYGIEFLAGDDIGYYIHSKLEEHCREREFDEDAFRAALVTGVCSQICQNTNDDEQYSSLPDWVRNDGGVGEAGRWEELIDLVDTRFATINYGEDGHDFWEKLDELLCEASDINYVEQASLFMSAHYDELGLGCDYWEITIDKPRDSLINRLYLINHAAKAIVAQQAEAKAA
;
A
#
# COMPACT_ATOMS: atom_id res chain seq x y z
N MET A 1 -10.22 16.64 -14.86
CA MET A 1 -10.04 16.89 -13.40
C MET A 1 -8.67 17.50 -13.23
N ASN A 2 -8.50 18.57 -12.43
CA ASN A 2 -7.18 19.18 -12.22
C ASN A 2 -6.40 18.43 -11.12
N ASP A 3 -5.08 18.65 -11.02
CA ASP A 3 -4.22 17.96 -10.06
C ASP A 3 -4.62 18.20 -8.61
N GLU A 4 -5.14 19.39 -8.31
CA GLU A 4 -5.59 19.75 -6.96
C GLU A 4 -6.86 18.97 -6.57
N GLN A 5 -7.78 18.73 -7.51
CA GLN A 5 -8.97 17.90 -7.28
C GLN A 5 -8.59 16.44 -7.05
N ARG A 6 -7.69 15.88 -7.86
CA ARG A 6 -7.16 14.50 -7.67
C ARG A 6 -6.51 14.34 -6.30
N HIS A 7 -5.67 15.29 -5.92
CA HIS A 7 -5.02 15.27 -4.61
C HIS A 7 -6.01 15.33 -3.44
N GLN A 8 -7.05 16.16 -3.55
CA GLN A 8 -8.09 16.24 -2.52
C GLN A 8 -8.92 14.96 -2.43
N GLU A 9 -9.26 14.35 -3.55
CA GLU A 9 -9.96 13.06 -3.58
C GLU A 9 -9.11 11.94 -2.97
N TRP A 10 -7.83 11.86 -3.30
CA TRP A 10 -6.90 10.92 -2.70
C TRP A 10 -6.80 11.08 -1.17
N ILE A 11 -6.68 12.32 -0.67
CA ILE A 11 -6.70 12.60 0.77
C ILE A 11 -8.01 12.15 1.41
N ALA A 12 -9.14 12.43 0.77
CA ALA A 12 -10.46 12.06 1.28
C ALA A 12 -10.63 10.54 1.34
N GLN A 13 -10.22 9.82 0.30
CA GLN A 13 -10.25 8.36 0.23
C GLN A 13 -9.37 7.74 1.33
N ARG A 14 -8.13 8.21 1.46
CA ARG A 14 -7.23 7.74 2.51
C ARG A 14 -7.81 7.93 3.91
N LYS A 15 -8.39 9.09 4.20
CA LYS A 15 -9.05 9.37 5.49
C LYS A 15 -10.25 8.45 5.72
N ALA A 16 -11.02 8.15 4.69
CA ALA A 16 -12.17 7.24 4.79
C ALA A 16 -11.70 5.80 5.11
N GLU A 17 -10.64 5.33 4.48
CA GLU A 17 -10.06 4.03 4.78
C GLU A 17 -9.49 3.94 6.21
N GLU A 18 -8.78 4.97 6.66
CA GLU A 18 -8.30 5.05 8.03
C GLU A 18 -9.45 5.01 9.04
N ALA A 19 -10.53 5.75 8.79
CA ALA A 19 -11.72 5.75 9.64
C ALA A 19 -12.36 4.35 9.70
N LYS A 20 -12.50 3.68 8.56
CA LYS A 20 -13.02 2.32 8.47
C LYS A 20 -12.17 1.31 9.24
N ARG A 21 -10.83 1.42 9.15
CA ARG A 21 -9.89 0.56 9.91
C ARG A 21 -10.00 0.80 11.41
N ARG A 22 -10.15 2.06 11.86
CA ARG A 22 -10.37 2.42 13.27
C ARG A 22 -11.68 1.85 13.80
N GLU A 23 -12.76 1.98 13.04
CA GLU A 23 -14.07 1.43 13.39
C GLU A 23 -14.02 -0.10 13.52
N ARG A 24 -13.37 -0.77 12.57
CA ARG A 24 -13.17 -2.22 12.62
C ARG A 24 -12.37 -2.65 13.85
N ALA A 25 -11.29 -1.94 14.19
CA ALA A 25 -10.51 -2.23 15.38
C ALA A 25 -11.34 -2.05 16.67
N ALA A 26 -12.13 -0.98 16.76
CA ALA A 26 -13.03 -0.74 17.88
C ALA A 26 -14.09 -1.84 18.02
N GLU A 27 -14.68 -2.31 16.91
CA GLU A 27 -15.65 -3.40 16.95
C GLU A 27 -15.00 -4.74 17.37
N CYS A 28 -13.81 -5.05 16.83
CA CYS A 28 -13.08 -6.27 17.22
C CYS A 28 -12.71 -6.31 18.70
N LEU A 29 -12.40 -5.15 19.30
CA LEU A 29 -11.93 -5.04 20.67
C LEU A 29 -12.98 -4.49 21.66
N LYS A 30 -14.25 -4.35 21.27
CA LYS A 30 -15.30 -3.71 22.06
C LYS A 30 -15.51 -4.31 23.46
N ASP A 31 -15.29 -5.62 23.58
CA ASP A 31 -15.48 -6.36 24.83
C ASP A 31 -14.14 -6.66 25.55
N HIS A 32 -13.02 -6.09 25.06
CA HIS A 32 -11.71 -6.33 25.65
C HIS A 32 -11.50 -5.52 26.92
N GLU A 33 -10.90 -6.19 27.90
CA GLU A 33 -10.38 -5.59 29.14
C GLU A 33 -8.87 -5.45 29.04
N TYR A 34 -8.36 -4.37 29.63
CA TYR A 34 -6.94 -4.03 29.60
C TYR A 34 -6.37 -4.11 31.00
N THR A 35 -5.70 -5.23 31.31
CA THR A 35 -5.19 -5.54 32.66
C THR A 35 -3.70 -5.31 32.74
N VAL A 36 -3.22 -4.58 33.74
CA VAL A 36 -1.80 -4.43 34.04
C VAL A 36 -1.23 -5.75 34.48
N LEU A 37 -0.23 -6.29 33.81
CA LEU A 37 0.53 -7.49 34.16
C LEU A 37 1.81 -7.13 34.92
N ALA A 38 2.47 -6.04 34.53
CA ALA A 38 3.65 -5.51 35.20
C ALA A 38 3.71 -3.98 35.02
N ASP A 39 4.14 -3.29 36.04
CA ASP A 39 4.44 -1.86 36.03
C ASP A 39 5.66 -1.58 36.89
N THR A 40 6.84 -1.74 36.31
CA THR A 40 8.14 -1.50 36.93
C THR A 40 8.98 -0.59 36.06
N ASP A 41 10.10 -0.10 36.59
CA ASP A 41 11.04 0.72 35.81
C ASP A 41 11.68 -0.04 34.63
N GLN A 42 11.70 -1.37 34.66
CA GLN A 42 12.34 -2.22 33.66
C GLN A 42 11.37 -2.82 32.66
N LEU A 43 10.10 -3.00 33.07
CA LEU A 43 9.07 -3.65 32.27
C LEU A 43 7.70 -3.07 32.61
N LYS A 44 7.00 -2.61 31.56
CA LYS A 44 5.56 -2.37 31.63
C LYS A 44 4.86 -3.34 30.70
N ALA A 45 3.79 -3.95 31.19
CA ALA A 45 3.06 -4.95 30.40
C ALA A 45 1.55 -4.88 30.67
N TRP A 46 0.78 -5.01 29.61
CA TRP A 46 -0.68 -5.06 29.66
C TRP A 46 -1.19 -6.24 28.88
N ARG A 47 -2.21 -6.90 29.41
CA ARG A 47 -3.01 -7.90 28.72
C ARG A 47 -4.27 -7.28 28.15
N CYS A 48 -4.47 -7.46 26.85
CA CYS A 48 -5.65 -7.04 26.11
C CYS A 48 -6.46 -8.32 25.79
N LYS A 49 -7.60 -8.54 26.44
CA LYS A 49 -8.35 -9.79 26.29
C LYS A 49 -9.82 -9.62 26.65
N ALA A 50 -10.71 -10.19 25.84
CA ALA A 50 -12.11 -10.31 26.24
C ALA A 50 -12.32 -11.47 27.27
N PRO A 51 -13.26 -11.35 28.22
CA PRO A 51 -13.37 -12.26 29.36
C PRO A 51 -13.57 -13.75 29.03
N ARG A 52 -14.17 -14.05 27.90
CA ARG A 52 -14.62 -15.42 27.54
C ARG A 52 -14.01 -16.00 26.27
N THR A 53 -13.05 -15.30 25.66
CA THR A 53 -12.43 -15.74 24.40
C THR A 53 -10.95 -15.39 24.38
N THR A 54 -10.20 -16.07 23.52
CA THR A 54 -8.82 -15.72 23.19
C THR A 54 -8.73 -15.01 21.85
N CYS A 55 -9.86 -14.80 21.16
CA CYS A 55 -9.91 -14.09 19.88
C CYS A 55 -9.37 -12.68 20.07
N TYR A 56 -8.37 -12.31 19.29
CA TYR A 56 -7.65 -11.03 19.40
C TYR A 56 -7.05 -10.78 20.80
N ALA A 57 -6.75 -11.85 21.57
CA ALA A 57 -6.07 -11.69 22.86
C ALA A 57 -4.57 -11.49 22.65
N PHE A 58 -4.00 -10.41 23.19
CA PHE A 58 -2.58 -10.12 23.08
C PHE A 58 -2.07 -9.34 24.29
N ASP A 59 -0.76 -9.40 24.47
CA ASP A 59 -0.05 -8.61 25.48
C ASP A 59 0.78 -7.53 24.79
N ILE A 60 0.84 -6.34 25.38
CA ILE A 60 1.75 -5.25 24.99
C ILE A 60 2.85 -5.20 26.04
N LEU A 61 4.10 -5.30 25.59
CA LEU A 61 5.29 -5.31 26.44
C LEU A 61 6.17 -4.10 26.09
N ILE A 62 6.52 -3.30 27.08
CA ILE A 62 7.43 -2.16 26.93
C ILE A 62 8.65 -2.40 27.82
N THR A 63 9.81 -2.45 27.21
CA THR A 63 11.10 -2.65 27.87
C THR A 63 12.05 -1.53 27.48
N ARG A 64 13.22 -1.51 28.14
CA ARG A 64 14.31 -0.59 27.76
C ARG A 64 14.84 -0.81 26.32
N PHE A 65 14.51 -1.93 25.69
CA PHE A 65 15.02 -2.29 24.37
C PHE A 65 14.00 -2.03 23.24
N GLY A 66 12.77 -1.69 23.56
CA GLY A 66 11.71 -1.47 22.59
C GLY A 66 10.34 -1.92 23.09
N ILE A 67 9.40 -1.94 22.16
CA ILE A 67 8.04 -2.38 22.39
C ILE A 67 7.79 -3.66 21.62
N ALA A 68 7.09 -4.61 22.23
CA ALA A 68 6.63 -5.83 21.55
C ALA A 68 5.16 -6.10 21.83
N THR A 69 4.48 -6.73 20.90
CA THR A 69 3.17 -7.34 21.11
C THR A 69 3.29 -8.84 20.90
N VAL A 70 2.56 -9.64 21.68
CA VAL A 70 2.55 -11.10 21.55
C VAL A 70 1.14 -11.63 21.81
N GLY A 71 0.72 -12.62 21.04
CA GLY A 71 -0.60 -13.25 21.21
C GLY A 71 -1.29 -13.56 19.89
N ASP A 72 -2.61 -13.56 19.89
CA ASP A 72 -3.47 -14.01 18.78
C ASP A 72 -3.47 -13.04 17.56
N ILE A 73 -2.82 -11.88 17.68
CA ILE A 73 -2.68 -10.90 16.60
C ILE A 73 -1.33 -11.00 15.86
N ASP A 74 -0.60 -12.10 16.05
CA ASP A 74 0.81 -12.27 15.71
C ASP A 74 1.75 -11.27 16.44
N GLY A 75 3.00 -11.68 16.62
CA GLY A 75 3.99 -10.86 17.35
C GLY A 75 4.52 -9.74 16.47
N LEU A 76 4.51 -8.51 16.99
CA LEU A 76 5.16 -7.36 16.36
C LEU A 76 6.19 -6.76 17.33
N THR A 77 7.34 -6.36 16.78
CA THR A 77 8.39 -5.66 17.52
C THR A 77 8.65 -4.28 16.90
N PHE A 78 8.81 -3.30 17.79
CA PHE A 78 9.04 -1.91 17.40
C PHE A 78 10.41 -1.46 17.93
N ASN A 79 11.27 -1.05 17.03
CA ASN A 79 12.57 -0.48 17.34
C ASN A 79 12.42 1.00 17.74
N VAL A 80 12.16 1.22 19.02
CA VAL A 80 11.98 2.55 19.62
C VAL A 80 12.84 2.72 20.86
N GLY A 81 13.30 3.95 21.10
CA GLY A 81 14.18 4.25 22.25
C GLY A 81 13.46 4.20 23.61
N LEU A 82 14.25 4.27 24.68
CA LEU A 82 13.80 4.22 26.07
C LEU A 82 12.75 5.27 26.47
N SER A 83 12.68 6.39 25.76
CA SER A 83 11.74 7.48 26.03
C SER A 83 10.32 7.21 25.51
N TYR A 84 10.14 6.14 24.71
CA TYR A 84 8.85 5.80 24.15
C TYR A 84 8.06 4.91 25.13
N GLY A 85 6.88 5.36 25.49
CA GLY A 85 5.91 4.63 26.31
C GLY A 85 4.77 4.08 25.48
N ILE A 86 3.69 3.69 26.16
CA ILE A 86 2.44 3.22 25.52
C ILE A 86 1.83 4.32 24.62
N GLU A 87 2.10 5.59 24.91
CA GLU A 87 1.67 6.75 24.16
C GLU A 87 2.17 6.74 22.70
N PHE A 88 3.32 6.12 22.44
CA PHE A 88 3.81 5.92 21.09
C PHE A 88 2.82 5.11 20.24
N LEU A 89 2.35 3.98 20.76
CA LEU A 89 1.37 3.14 20.08
C LEU A 89 -0.01 3.81 19.99
N ALA A 90 -0.34 4.72 20.90
CA ALA A 90 -1.57 5.50 20.90
C ALA A 90 -1.57 6.67 19.91
N GLY A 91 -0.46 6.95 19.25
CA GLY A 91 -0.31 8.01 18.25
C GLY A 91 -1.27 7.87 17.07
N ASP A 92 -1.50 8.97 16.34
CA ASP A 92 -2.47 8.97 15.24
C ASP A 92 -1.88 8.56 13.89
N ASP A 93 -0.57 8.67 13.71
CA ASP A 93 0.12 8.32 12.46
C ASP A 93 0.55 6.84 12.44
N ILE A 94 -0.46 5.97 12.25
CA ILE A 94 -0.29 4.52 12.28
C ILE A 94 0.39 4.02 11.00
N GLY A 95 -0.09 4.49 9.86
CA GLY A 95 0.31 3.97 8.55
C GLY A 95 1.72 4.37 8.13
N TYR A 96 2.26 5.44 8.68
CA TYR A 96 3.59 5.92 8.34
C TYR A 96 4.55 5.82 9.53
N TYR A 97 4.34 6.61 10.60
CA TYR A 97 5.31 6.70 11.68
C TYR A 97 5.42 5.44 12.53
N ILE A 98 4.28 4.90 12.99
CA ILE A 98 4.28 3.68 13.80
C ILE A 98 4.79 2.49 12.97
N HIS A 99 4.31 2.35 11.73
CA HIS A 99 4.78 1.32 10.80
C HIS A 99 6.29 1.43 10.53
N SER A 100 6.84 2.63 10.36
CA SER A 100 8.27 2.84 10.11
C SER A 100 9.18 2.39 11.27
N LYS A 101 8.63 2.20 12.47
CA LYS A 101 9.36 1.74 13.65
C LYS A 101 9.27 0.22 13.88
N LEU A 102 8.50 -0.49 13.07
CA LEU A 102 8.56 -1.96 13.09
C LEU A 102 9.98 -2.44 12.76
N GLU A 103 10.40 -3.52 13.38
CA GLU A 103 11.60 -4.23 12.96
C GLU A 103 11.39 -4.83 11.57
N GLU A 104 12.47 -4.97 10.81
CA GLU A 104 12.42 -5.36 9.40
C GLU A 104 11.66 -6.67 9.18
N HIS A 105 11.89 -7.68 10.03
CA HIS A 105 11.22 -8.97 9.94
C HIS A 105 9.70 -8.91 10.20
N CYS A 106 9.19 -7.81 10.78
CA CYS A 106 7.77 -7.56 10.98
C CYS A 106 7.13 -6.75 9.84
N ARG A 107 7.91 -6.21 8.92
CA ARG A 107 7.42 -5.37 7.82
C ARG A 107 6.97 -6.23 6.65
N GLU A 108 5.90 -6.96 6.85
CA GLU A 108 5.28 -7.74 5.78
C GLU A 108 4.82 -6.82 4.65
N ARG A 109 5.20 -7.15 3.43
CA ARG A 109 4.78 -6.43 2.23
C ARG A 109 4.01 -7.37 1.31
N GLU A 110 3.15 -6.80 0.48
CA GLU A 110 2.39 -7.50 -0.53
C GLU A 110 2.47 -6.75 -1.86
N PHE A 111 2.19 -7.44 -2.94
CA PHE A 111 2.16 -6.86 -4.26
C PHE A 111 1.10 -5.75 -4.33
N ASP A 112 1.51 -4.60 -4.88
CA ASP A 112 0.62 -3.48 -5.18
C ASP A 112 0.30 -3.47 -6.68
N GLU A 113 -0.72 -4.24 -7.04
CA GLU A 113 -1.18 -4.38 -8.42
C GLU A 113 -1.55 -3.01 -9.04
N ASP A 114 -2.17 -2.12 -8.26
CA ASP A 114 -2.54 -0.78 -8.73
C ASP A 114 -1.30 0.06 -9.04
N ALA A 115 -0.27 0.01 -8.20
CA ALA A 115 0.98 0.72 -8.44
C ALA A 115 1.72 0.15 -9.65
N PHE A 116 1.75 -1.18 -9.82
CA PHE A 116 2.34 -1.84 -10.97
C PHE A 116 1.62 -1.45 -12.27
N ARG A 117 0.29 -1.56 -12.32
CA ARG A 117 -0.52 -1.18 -13.48
C ARG A 117 -0.37 0.31 -13.81
N ALA A 118 -0.36 1.18 -12.80
CA ALA A 118 -0.15 2.62 -13.00
C ALA A 118 1.21 2.93 -13.63
N ALA A 119 2.26 2.23 -13.21
CA ALA A 119 3.58 2.38 -13.81
C ALA A 119 3.60 1.95 -15.28
N LEU A 120 2.99 0.81 -15.60
CA LEU A 120 2.88 0.33 -16.98
C LEU A 120 2.04 1.29 -17.86
N VAL A 121 0.90 1.76 -17.37
CA VAL A 121 0.07 2.74 -18.09
C VAL A 121 0.89 3.98 -18.44
N THR A 122 1.63 4.53 -17.48
CA THR A 122 2.48 5.71 -17.69
C THR A 122 3.56 5.46 -18.73
N GLY A 123 4.29 4.37 -18.60
CA GLY A 123 5.39 4.02 -19.51
C GLY A 123 4.89 3.74 -20.92
N VAL A 124 3.88 2.89 -21.08
CA VAL A 124 3.32 2.52 -22.38
C VAL A 124 2.70 3.72 -23.09
N CYS A 125 1.98 4.60 -22.41
CA CYS A 125 1.48 5.83 -23.01
C CYS A 125 2.63 6.71 -23.55
N SER A 126 3.75 6.80 -22.83
CA SER A 126 4.93 7.50 -23.29
C SER A 126 5.51 6.86 -24.57
N GLN A 127 5.61 5.52 -24.61
CA GLN A 127 6.06 4.78 -25.79
C GLN A 127 5.13 4.97 -27.00
N ILE A 128 3.82 4.90 -26.78
CA ILE A 128 2.83 5.15 -27.85
C ILE A 128 3.03 6.55 -28.43
N CYS A 129 3.17 7.58 -27.59
CA CYS A 129 3.39 8.94 -28.05
C CYS A 129 4.71 9.12 -28.80
N GLN A 130 5.79 8.43 -28.40
CA GLN A 130 7.09 8.50 -29.05
C GLN A 130 7.13 7.75 -30.39
N ASN A 131 6.40 6.65 -30.52
CA ASN A 131 6.38 5.83 -31.73
C ASN A 131 5.29 6.24 -32.75
N THR A 132 4.38 7.14 -32.38
CA THR A 132 3.37 7.68 -33.27
C THR A 132 3.93 8.93 -33.96
N ASN A 133 4.57 8.74 -35.14
CA ASN A 133 5.32 9.78 -35.82
C ASN A 133 4.47 10.62 -36.81
N ASP A 134 3.21 10.23 -37.06
CA ASP A 134 2.29 10.92 -37.95
C ASP A 134 1.33 11.80 -37.15
N ASP A 135 1.24 13.09 -37.55
CA ASP A 135 0.36 14.07 -36.90
C ASP A 135 -1.13 13.63 -36.90
N GLU A 136 -1.58 12.91 -37.90
CA GLU A 136 -2.94 12.40 -37.99
C GLU A 136 -3.15 11.25 -37.02
N GLN A 137 -2.24 10.30 -36.98
CA GLN A 137 -2.26 9.18 -36.00
C GLN A 137 -2.15 9.68 -34.56
N TYR A 138 -1.21 10.60 -34.28
CA TYR A 138 -1.07 11.22 -32.98
C TYR A 138 -2.36 11.93 -32.52
N SER A 139 -2.97 12.71 -33.42
CA SER A 139 -4.21 13.43 -33.14
C SER A 139 -5.41 12.50 -32.91
N SER A 140 -5.35 11.25 -33.37
CA SER A 140 -6.38 10.23 -33.16
C SER A 140 -6.27 9.50 -31.82
N LEU A 141 -5.15 9.66 -31.08
CA LEU A 141 -4.99 9.09 -29.76
C LEU A 141 -5.91 9.78 -28.76
N PRO A 142 -6.42 9.07 -27.75
CA PRO A 142 -7.18 9.67 -26.65
C PRO A 142 -6.40 10.78 -25.93
N ASP A 143 -7.10 11.80 -25.44
CA ASP A 143 -6.48 12.92 -24.71
C ASP A 143 -5.69 12.48 -23.49
N TRP A 144 -6.16 11.47 -22.77
CA TRP A 144 -5.47 10.94 -21.59
C TRP A 144 -4.11 10.27 -21.93
N VAL A 145 -3.94 9.75 -23.13
CA VAL A 145 -2.65 9.24 -23.62
C VAL A 145 -1.71 10.40 -23.95
N ARG A 146 -2.21 11.41 -24.68
CA ARG A 146 -1.40 12.51 -25.22
C ARG A 146 -0.96 13.54 -24.18
N ASN A 147 -1.87 13.92 -23.29
CA ASN A 147 -1.66 15.07 -22.41
C ASN A 147 -1.17 14.67 -21.02
N ASP A 148 -1.61 13.55 -20.50
CA ASP A 148 -1.31 13.14 -19.14
C ASP A 148 -0.23 12.05 -19.06
N GLY A 149 0.20 11.50 -20.22
CA GLY A 149 1.15 10.37 -20.26
C GLY A 149 0.66 9.19 -19.42
N GLY A 150 -0.68 9.06 -19.23
CA GLY A 150 -1.24 8.04 -18.36
C GLY A 150 -0.88 8.20 -16.88
N VAL A 151 -0.51 9.42 -16.43
CA VAL A 151 0.04 9.68 -15.11
C VAL A 151 -0.75 8.97 -14.00
N GLY A 152 -0.18 7.85 -13.53
CA GLY A 152 -0.49 7.28 -12.22
C GLY A 152 -1.88 6.68 -12.03
N GLU A 153 -2.69 6.49 -13.07
CA GLU A 153 -4.05 5.98 -12.93
C GLU A 153 -4.13 4.47 -13.28
N ALA A 154 -4.00 3.61 -12.30
CA ALA A 154 -4.32 2.18 -12.44
C ALA A 154 -5.73 1.95 -13.06
N GLY A 155 -6.67 2.88 -12.85
CA GLY A 155 -8.01 2.89 -13.46
C GLY A 155 -8.02 3.01 -14.98
N ARG A 156 -6.89 3.34 -15.64
CA ARG A 156 -6.74 3.36 -17.09
C ARG A 156 -6.25 2.03 -17.68
N TRP A 157 -6.01 1.03 -16.86
CA TRP A 157 -5.44 -0.23 -17.31
C TRP A 157 -6.27 -0.90 -18.40
N GLU A 158 -7.56 -1.08 -18.16
CA GLU A 158 -8.47 -1.70 -19.13
C GLU A 158 -8.62 -0.86 -20.40
N GLU A 159 -8.66 0.49 -20.27
CA GLU A 159 -8.70 1.39 -21.42
C GLU A 159 -7.42 1.33 -22.26
N LEU A 160 -6.27 1.08 -21.62
CA LEU A 160 -4.99 0.89 -22.33
C LEU A 160 -4.98 -0.41 -23.11
N ILE A 161 -5.40 -1.51 -22.50
CA ILE A 161 -5.52 -2.82 -23.18
C ILE A 161 -6.43 -2.68 -24.40
N ASP A 162 -7.64 -2.15 -24.23
CA ASP A 162 -8.59 -1.95 -25.33
C ASP A 162 -8.02 -1.08 -26.46
N LEU A 163 -7.26 -0.05 -26.11
CA LEU A 163 -6.60 0.83 -27.10
C LEU A 163 -5.56 0.06 -27.91
N VAL A 164 -4.67 -0.71 -27.22
CA VAL A 164 -3.60 -1.45 -27.88
C VAL A 164 -4.17 -2.57 -28.77
N ASP A 165 -5.10 -3.37 -28.26
CA ASP A 165 -5.79 -4.44 -29.01
C ASP A 165 -6.51 -3.88 -30.25
N THR A 166 -7.26 -2.77 -30.12
CA THR A 166 -7.93 -2.12 -31.24
C THR A 166 -6.94 -1.64 -32.29
N ARG A 167 -5.82 -1.03 -31.88
CA ARG A 167 -4.78 -0.56 -32.80
C ARG A 167 -4.10 -1.72 -33.51
N PHE A 168 -3.68 -2.74 -32.78
CA PHE A 168 -3.09 -3.95 -33.36
C PHE A 168 -4.04 -4.63 -34.36
N ALA A 169 -5.31 -4.79 -34.03
CA ALA A 169 -6.31 -5.39 -34.92
C ALA A 169 -6.61 -4.58 -36.18
N THR A 170 -6.34 -3.26 -36.21
CA THR A 170 -6.61 -2.39 -37.35
C THR A 170 -5.42 -2.18 -38.27
N ILE A 171 -4.20 -2.48 -37.84
CA ILE A 171 -2.97 -2.35 -38.64
C ILE A 171 -2.73 -3.65 -39.41
N ASN A 172 -2.52 -3.56 -40.73
CA ASN A 172 -2.27 -4.74 -41.53
C ASN A 172 -0.84 -5.25 -41.34
N TYR A 173 -0.67 -6.56 -41.42
CA TYR A 173 0.64 -7.19 -41.36
C TYR A 173 1.57 -6.65 -42.45
N GLY A 174 2.76 -6.16 -42.05
CA GLY A 174 3.76 -5.57 -42.95
C GLY A 174 3.62 -4.05 -43.13
N GLU A 175 2.66 -3.38 -42.48
CA GLU A 175 2.59 -1.92 -42.39
C GLU A 175 3.52 -1.37 -41.30
N ASP A 176 3.94 -0.13 -41.46
CA ASP A 176 4.77 0.55 -40.47
C ASP A 176 4.04 0.60 -39.10
N GLY A 177 4.71 0.11 -38.06
CA GLY A 177 4.20 0.09 -36.69
C GLY A 177 3.45 -1.18 -36.31
N HIS A 178 3.17 -2.13 -37.21
CA HIS A 178 2.53 -3.40 -36.83
C HIS A 178 3.28 -4.12 -35.72
N ASP A 179 4.58 -4.33 -35.87
CA ASP A 179 5.44 -5.03 -34.89
C ASP A 179 5.46 -4.32 -33.52
N PHE A 180 5.34 -2.99 -33.49
CA PHE A 180 5.26 -2.22 -32.25
C PHE A 180 3.97 -2.51 -31.48
N TRP A 181 2.81 -2.47 -32.15
CA TRP A 181 1.54 -2.72 -31.51
C TRP A 181 1.35 -4.19 -31.12
N GLU A 182 1.81 -5.13 -31.96
CA GLU A 182 1.85 -6.57 -31.66
C GLU A 182 2.67 -6.82 -30.39
N LYS A 183 3.85 -6.21 -30.28
CA LYS A 183 4.71 -6.35 -29.11
C LYS A 183 4.09 -5.77 -27.83
N LEU A 184 3.42 -4.62 -27.93
CA LEU A 184 2.71 -4.05 -26.77
C LEU A 184 1.55 -4.93 -26.32
N ASP A 185 0.78 -5.48 -27.26
CA ASP A 185 -0.33 -6.39 -26.96
C ASP A 185 0.17 -7.63 -26.21
N GLU A 186 1.23 -8.29 -26.71
CA GLU A 186 1.86 -9.42 -26.03
C GLU A 186 2.29 -9.06 -24.59
N LEU A 187 2.96 -7.91 -24.40
CA LEU A 187 3.46 -7.49 -23.10
C LEU A 187 2.33 -7.16 -22.13
N LEU A 188 1.25 -6.51 -22.58
CA LEU A 188 0.11 -6.21 -21.72
C LEU A 188 -0.67 -7.47 -21.36
N CYS A 189 -0.78 -8.44 -22.26
CA CYS A 189 -1.35 -9.76 -21.96
C CYS A 189 -0.52 -10.48 -20.89
N GLU A 190 0.80 -10.52 -21.03
CA GLU A 190 1.69 -11.12 -20.02
C GLU A 190 1.58 -10.40 -18.67
N ALA A 191 1.58 -9.06 -18.67
CA ALA A 191 1.46 -8.25 -17.46
C ALA A 191 0.15 -8.47 -16.72
N SER A 192 -0.93 -8.81 -17.42
CA SER A 192 -2.26 -9.05 -16.82
C SER A 192 -2.29 -10.29 -15.93
N ASP A 193 -1.40 -11.25 -16.15
CA ASP A 193 -1.29 -12.49 -15.37
C ASP A 193 -0.36 -12.36 -14.16
N ILE A 194 0.33 -11.22 -14.00
CA ILE A 194 1.28 -10.98 -12.92
C ILE A 194 0.53 -10.65 -11.63
N ASN A 195 0.83 -11.39 -10.54
CA ASN A 195 0.13 -11.27 -9.27
C ASN A 195 1.02 -11.30 -8.02
N TYR A 196 2.36 -11.20 -8.18
CA TYR A 196 3.31 -11.10 -7.07
C TYR A 196 4.59 -10.31 -7.45
N VAL A 197 5.23 -9.75 -6.44
CA VAL A 197 6.32 -8.75 -6.56
C VAL A 197 7.50 -9.26 -7.39
N GLU A 198 7.95 -10.49 -7.14
CA GLU A 198 9.13 -11.05 -7.81
C GLU A 198 8.91 -11.21 -9.32
N GLN A 199 7.71 -11.64 -9.72
CA GLN A 199 7.33 -11.78 -11.12
C GLN A 199 7.25 -10.39 -11.78
N ALA A 200 6.61 -9.42 -11.14
CA ALA A 200 6.51 -8.06 -11.62
C ALA A 200 7.90 -7.41 -11.79
N SER A 201 8.79 -7.59 -10.82
CA SER A 201 10.15 -7.06 -10.88
C SER A 201 10.96 -7.68 -12.03
N LEU A 202 10.85 -9.00 -12.24
CA LEU A 202 11.50 -9.68 -13.36
C LEU A 202 10.95 -9.22 -14.71
N PHE A 203 9.64 -9.09 -14.82
CA PHE A 203 8.97 -8.61 -16.02
C PHE A 203 9.40 -7.16 -16.36
N MET A 204 9.35 -6.25 -15.39
CA MET A 204 9.82 -4.87 -15.58
C MET A 204 11.29 -4.82 -15.97
N SER A 205 12.13 -5.65 -15.34
CA SER A 205 13.56 -5.74 -15.66
C SER A 205 13.83 -6.27 -17.07
N ALA A 206 13.01 -7.19 -17.55
CA ALA A 206 13.15 -7.76 -18.89
C ALA A 206 12.68 -6.80 -20.01
N HIS A 207 11.69 -5.95 -19.70
CA HIS A 207 10.95 -5.18 -20.70
C HIS A 207 10.88 -3.67 -20.43
N TYR A 208 11.77 -3.13 -19.56
CA TYR A 208 11.71 -1.71 -19.16
C TYR A 208 11.77 -0.72 -20.33
N ASP A 209 12.52 -1.07 -21.39
CA ASP A 209 12.70 -0.23 -22.56
C ASP A 209 11.45 -0.24 -23.45
N GLU A 210 10.95 -1.43 -23.76
CA GLU A 210 9.73 -1.62 -24.56
C GLU A 210 8.49 -1.04 -23.87
N LEU A 211 8.45 -1.11 -22.54
CA LEU A 211 7.37 -0.56 -21.70
C LEU A 211 7.53 0.94 -21.42
N GLY A 212 8.63 1.57 -21.82
CA GLY A 212 8.89 2.98 -21.56
C GLY A 212 9.07 3.36 -20.09
N LEU A 213 9.47 2.42 -19.23
CA LEU A 213 9.66 2.65 -17.80
C LEU A 213 10.93 3.46 -17.49
N GLY A 214 11.84 3.60 -18.47
CA GLY A 214 13.11 4.28 -18.29
C GLY A 214 14.16 3.46 -17.54
N CYS A 215 15.38 3.98 -17.49
CA CYS A 215 16.52 3.29 -16.86
C CYS A 215 16.40 3.19 -15.34
N ASP A 216 15.54 3.98 -14.71
CA ASP A 216 15.35 4.02 -13.26
C ASP A 216 14.13 3.18 -12.81
N TYR A 217 13.68 2.22 -13.63
CA TYR A 217 12.53 1.37 -13.34
C TYR A 217 12.61 0.64 -11.99
N TRP A 218 13.79 0.38 -11.45
CA TRP A 218 13.99 -0.25 -10.14
C TRP A 218 13.61 0.66 -8.95
N GLU A 219 13.43 1.96 -9.17
CA GLU A 219 12.93 2.90 -8.18
C GLU A 219 11.40 2.89 -8.05
N ILE A 220 10.72 2.26 -9.02
CA ILE A 220 9.26 2.13 -9.02
C ILE A 220 8.86 1.17 -7.90
N THR A 221 8.12 1.68 -6.92
CA THR A 221 7.62 0.89 -5.81
C THR A 221 6.34 0.17 -6.23
N ILE A 222 6.39 -1.16 -6.33
CA ILE A 222 5.28 -2.04 -6.72
C ILE A 222 4.83 -2.95 -5.57
N ASP A 223 5.18 -2.58 -4.34
CA ASP A 223 4.77 -3.29 -3.14
C ASP A 223 4.29 -2.30 -2.09
N LYS A 224 3.36 -2.75 -1.26
CA LYS A 224 2.79 -1.96 -0.15
C LYS A 224 2.81 -2.76 1.15
N PRO A 225 2.71 -2.11 2.32
CA PRO A 225 2.52 -2.81 3.58
C PRO A 225 1.30 -3.73 3.50
N ARG A 226 1.45 -4.98 3.92
CA ARG A 226 0.37 -5.97 3.86
C ARG A 226 -0.84 -5.50 4.67
N ASP A 227 -2.03 -5.62 4.10
CA ASP A 227 -3.27 -5.16 4.73
C ASP A 227 -3.53 -5.81 6.10
N SER A 228 -3.17 -7.09 6.26
CA SER A 228 -3.27 -7.77 7.55
C SER A 228 -2.37 -7.13 8.61
N LEU A 229 -1.15 -6.71 8.26
CA LEU A 229 -0.23 -6.00 9.13
C LEU A 229 -0.80 -4.64 9.55
N ILE A 230 -1.29 -3.86 8.59
CA ILE A 230 -1.89 -2.56 8.89
C ILE A 230 -3.09 -2.72 9.82
N ASN A 231 -3.96 -3.70 9.59
CA ASN A 231 -5.10 -3.97 10.48
C ASN A 231 -4.64 -4.32 11.91
N ARG A 232 -3.58 -5.11 12.08
CA ARG A 232 -2.98 -5.41 13.40
C ARG A 232 -2.49 -4.14 14.10
N LEU A 233 -1.84 -3.21 13.38
CA LEU A 233 -1.42 -1.93 13.94
C LEU A 233 -2.60 -1.10 14.44
N TYR A 234 -3.74 -1.13 13.75
CA TYR A 234 -4.96 -0.45 14.22
C TYR A 234 -5.56 -1.09 15.47
N LEU A 235 -5.52 -2.43 15.61
CA LEU A 235 -5.92 -3.12 16.84
C LEU A 235 -5.04 -2.70 18.02
N ILE A 236 -3.71 -2.71 17.82
CA ILE A 236 -2.73 -2.30 18.85
C ILE A 236 -2.94 -0.83 19.24
N ASN A 237 -3.14 0.05 18.28
CA ASN A 237 -3.40 1.47 18.52
C ASN A 237 -4.68 1.70 19.33
N HIS A 238 -5.76 0.99 18.99
CA HIS A 238 -7.01 1.06 19.76
C HIS A 238 -6.79 0.65 21.21
N ALA A 239 -6.13 -0.48 21.45
CA ALA A 239 -5.81 -0.95 22.80
C ALA A 239 -4.92 0.03 23.56
N ALA A 240 -3.89 0.57 22.92
CA ALA A 240 -3.00 1.55 23.52
C ALA A 240 -3.73 2.84 23.92
N LYS A 241 -4.64 3.33 23.09
CA LYS A 241 -5.49 4.49 23.43
C LYS A 241 -6.39 4.22 24.65
N ALA A 242 -6.98 3.04 24.72
CA ALA A 242 -7.80 2.63 25.88
C ALA A 242 -6.95 2.55 27.16
N ILE A 243 -5.75 1.98 27.09
CA ILE A 243 -4.82 1.90 28.23
C ILE A 243 -4.42 3.31 28.70
N VAL A 244 -4.07 4.22 27.79
CA VAL A 244 -3.72 5.61 28.12
C VAL A 244 -4.90 6.31 28.80
N ALA A 245 -6.12 6.12 28.31
CA ALA A 245 -7.32 6.68 28.93
C ALA A 245 -7.53 6.16 30.37
N GLN A 246 -7.42 4.84 30.60
CA GLN A 246 -7.51 4.23 31.94
C GLN A 246 -6.43 4.78 32.90
N GLN A 247 -5.20 4.97 32.42
CA GLN A 247 -4.12 5.54 33.24
C GLN A 247 -4.39 7.01 33.61
N ALA A 248 -5.00 7.79 32.69
CA ALA A 248 -5.37 9.17 32.96
C ALA A 248 -6.47 9.26 34.03
N GLU A 249 -7.49 8.40 33.94
CA GLU A 249 -8.56 8.31 34.92
C GLU A 249 -8.05 7.93 36.30
N ALA A 250 -7.15 6.91 36.38
CA ALA A 250 -6.53 6.48 37.65
C ALA A 250 -5.66 7.55 38.32
N LYS A 251 -5.06 8.46 37.54
CA LYS A 251 -4.28 9.60 38.06
C LYS A 251 -5.16 10.76 38.57
N ALA A 252 -6.40 10.83 38.08
CA ALA A 252 -7.33 11.89 38.43
C ALA A 252 -8.21 11.54 39.67
N ALA A 253 -8.29 10.25 40.04
CA ALA A 253 -9.00 9.73 41.20
C ALA A 253 -8.14 9.74 42.48
#